data_db3a04c6dfcaa114b25667563244c698
#
_entry.id   db3a04c6dfcaa114b25667563244c698
#
_cell.length_a   1.000
_cell.length_b   1.000
_cell.length_c   1.000
_cell.angle_alpha   90.00
_cell.angle_beta   90.00
_cell.angle_gamma   90.00
#
_symmetry.space_group_name_H-M   'P 1'
#
loop_
_entity.id
_entity.type
_entity.pdbx_description
1 polymer ?
#
loop_
_entity_poly.entity_id
_entity_poly.type
_entity_poly.pdbx_seq_one_letter_code
_entity_poly.pdbx_strand_id
1 'polypeptide(L)'
;MRSKSAYFLSCLAAMALAGCCAAPAAPKETPAPAPAPAPVVKPAEPAQPAAYVPPALSDAQSWTMVVVPDTQAYSARATNNGILDMMFSWMVSNRTTLRIEQVLFTGDLVDQNDRFQSNRRMTVSEEQWKGFSRTIKRLDGELPYILTTGNHDYGHRSAENRNSFFGKYFPTDRNPLTRRQLIECAPNAFDIATLQNAAYEFTAPHPDNRKFLVISLQFAPTDQDLAWAKKVADNPRFANHFGIVLTHSYLAWTCERIQQENYLLNKAGGNAGEGIFRKLVYPAKNIRMVVCGHIAKPDDWEKGIAFAMDKNESGKSVAQMAFNTQAIGGGWSGNGGDGWLRLLEFMPDRKTVKATTFSPFFYGSTSTNHMAWKTDERNQFTFELK
;
A
#
# COMPACT_ATOMS: atom_id res chain seq x y z
N MET A 1 5.72 57.87 -16.72
CA MET A 1 6.97 58.47 -16.19
C MET A 1 7.95 57.31 -15.91
N ARG A 2 8.93 57.18 -16.73
CA ARG A 2 10.40 57.07 -16.55
C ARG A 2 10.82 56.05 -15.47
N SER A 3 11.73 55.11 -15.65
CA SER A 3 12.97 55.14 -16.45
C SER A 3 13.56 53.73 -16.57
N LYS A 4 14.17 53.47 -17.74
CA LYS A 4 15.05 52.34 -18.07
C LYS A 4 16.44 52.58 -17.46
N SER A 5 17.18 51.51 -17.15
CA SER A 5 18.64 51.53 -17.25
C SER A 5 19.20 50.15 -17.59
N ALA A 6 19.85 50.10 -18.74
CA ALA A 6 20.68 49.01 -19.22
C ALA A 6 22.16 49.38 -18.88
N TYR A 7 22.98 48.37 -18.59
CA TYR A 7 24.44 48.52 -18.59
C TYR A 7 25.08 47.52 -19.55
N PHE A 8 25.80 48.11 -20.51
CA PHE A 8 26.76 47.46 -21.42
C PHE A 8 28.08 47.22 -20.72
N LEU A 9 28.76 46.14 -21.03
CA LEU A 9 30.16 45.90 -20.68
C LEU A 9 30.99 45.73 -21.92
N SER A 10 32.06 46.53 -22.00
CA SER A 10 33.01 46.62 -23.09
C SER A 10 34.15 45.62 -22.93
N CYS A 11 34.58 45.06 -24.07
CA CYS A 11 35.83 44.31 -24.22
C CYS A 11 37.02 45.24 -24.33
N LEU A 12 38.13 44.91 -23.69
CA LEU A 12 39.45 45.42 -24.00
C LEU A 12 40.39 44.29 -24.39
N ALA A 13 40.93 44.36 -25.59
CA ALA A 13 42.00 43.50 -26.09
C ALA A 13 43.35 44.15 -25.80
N ALA A 14 44.30 43.37 -25.31
CA ALA A 14 45.69 43.79 -25.21
C ALA A 14 46.57 42.88 -26.08
N MET A 15 47.17 43.44 -27.07
CA MET A 15 48.25 42.81 -27.85
C MET A 15 49.58 43.01 -27.15
N ALA A 16 50.38 41.97 -27.00
CA ALA A 16 51.78 42.04 -26.65
C ALA A 16 52.61 41.28 -27.68
N LEU A 17 53.49 42.00 -28.30
CA LEU A 17 54.57 41.50 -29.18
C LEU A 17 55.69 40.90 -28.31
N ALA A 18 56.16 39.70 -28.64
CA ALA A 18 57.44 39.24 -28.13
C ALA A 18 58.21 38.44 -29.19
N GLY A 19 59.42 38.70 -29.25
CA GLY A 19 60.40 38.34 -30.31
C GLY A 19 60.83 36.87 -30.27
N CYS A 20 61.37 36.51 -31.42
CA CYS A 20 62.00 35.26 -31.71
C CYS A 20 63.29 35.00 -30.94
N CYS A 21 63.38 33.86 -30.22
CA CYS A 21 64.66 33.21 -29.95
C CYS A 21 64.52 31.74 -30.38
N ALA A 22 65.35 31.35 -31.37
CA ALA A 22 65.43 30.00 -31.85
C ALA A 22 66.18 29.09 -30.84
N ALA A 23 65.55 27.98 -30.38
CA ALA A 23 66.22 26.94 -29.62
C ALA A 23 66.54 25.74 -30.52
N PRO A 24 67.60 24.95 -30.23
CA PRO A 24 68.02 23.84 -31.08
C PRO A 24 67.08 22.66 -31.09
N ALA A 25 67.01 22.00 -32.23
CA ALA A 25 66.12 20.84 -32.46
C ALA A 25 66.49 19.62 -31.56
N ALA A 26 65.51 19.13 -30.85
CA ALA A 26 65.57 17.87 -30.11
C ALA A 26 65.54 16.66 -31.06
N PRO A 27 66.14 15.52 -30.69
CA PRO A 27 66.15 14.31 -31.50
C PRO A 27 64.75 13.73 -31.68
N LYS A 28 64.45 13.24 -32.88
CA LYS A 28 63.17 12.57 -33.20
C LYS A 28 63.12 11.23 -32.44
N GLU A 29 62.22 11.14 -31.45
CA GLU A 29 61.84 9.86 -30.87
C GLU A 29 60.98 9.05 -31.85
N THR A 30 61.30 7.80 -32.00
CA THR A 30 60.54 6.80 -32.77
C THR A 30 59.23 6.55 -32.02
N PRO A 31 58.05 6.63 -32.66
CA PRO A 31 56.80 6.36 -31.94
C PRO A 31 56.75 4.89 -31.49
N ALA A 32 56.36 4.70 -30.22
CA ALA A 32 56.11 3.38 -29.64
C ALA A 32 55.01 2.63 -30.41
N PRO A 33 55.08 1.33 -30.56
CA PRO A 33 54.04 0.56 -31.24
C PRO A 33 52.70 0.73 -30.50
N ALA A 34 51.63 0.87 -31.26
CA ALA A 34 50.27 1.01 -30.72
C ALA A 34 49.91 -0.23 -29.85
N PRO A 35 49.25 -0.02 -28.71
CA PRO A 35 48.82 -1.12 -27.87
C PRO A 35 47.86 -2.05 -28.63
N ALA A 36 48.00 -3.36 -28.46
CA ALA A 36 47.13 -4.36 -29.04
C ALA A 36 45.66 -4.11 -28.65
N PRO A 37 44.70 -4.30 -29.57
CA PRO A 37 43.29 -4.10 -29.24
C PRO A 37 42.87 -4.98 -28.08
N ALA A 38 42.17 -4.40 -27.08
CA ALA A 38 41.62 -5.12 -25.94
C ALA A 38 40.69 -6.25 -26.42
N PRO A 39 40.68 -7.40 -25.78
CA PRO A 39 39.80 -8.51 -26.16
C PRO A 39 38.34 -8.01 -26.13
N VAL A 40 37.61 -8.23 -27.21
CA VAL A 40 36.19 -7.95 -27.32
C VAL A 40 35.48 -8.91 -26.36
N VAL A 41 35.11 -8.43 -25.16
CA VAL A 41 34.25 -9.16 -24.25
C VAL A 41 32.87 -9.21 -24.91
N LYS A 42 32.45 -10.39 -25.38
CA LYS A 42 31.04 -10.59 -25.79
C LYS A 42 30.18 -10.20 -24.59
N PRO A 43 29.10 -9.39 -24.79
CA PRO A 43 28.12 -9.18 -23.75
C PRO A 43 27.62 -10.55 -23.28
N ALA A 44 27.58 -10.78 -21.96
CA ALA A 44 26.96 -11.97 -21.40
C ALA A 44 25.52 -12.03 -21.95
N GLU A 45 25.10 -13.18 -22.46
CA GLU A 45 23.71 -13.40 -22.81
C GLU A 45 22.86 -13.03 -21.59
N PRO A 46 21.76 -12.26 -21.77
CA PRO A 46 20.88 -11.94 -20.66
C PRO A 46 20.44 -13.26 -20.04
N ALA A 47 20.62 -13.40 -18.72
CA ALA A 47 20.16 -14.58 -17.98
C ALA A 47 18.68 -14.81 -18.35
N GLN A 48 18.35 -16.05 -18.74
CA GLN A 48 16.96 -16.41 -19.02
C GLN A 48 16.10 -16.05 -17.80
N PRO A 49 14.96 -15.36 -17.97
CA PRO A 49 14.08 -15.05 -16.85
C PRO A 49 13.73 -16.34 -16.12
N ALA A 50 13.74 -16.29 -14.79
CA ALA A 50 13.33 -17.42 -13.98
C ALA A 50 11.95 -17.92 -14.43
N ALA A 51 11.78 -19.24 -14.52
CA ALA A 51 10.48 -19.80 -14.91
C ALA A 51 9.39 -19.35 -13.93
N TYR A 52 8.25 -18.94 -14.45
CA TYR A 52 7.10 -18.58 -13.62
C TYR A 52 6.65 -19.76 -12.74
N VAL A 53 6.47 -19.49 -11.45
CA VAL A 53 5.90 -20.43 -10.50
C VAL A 53 4.52 -19.90 -10.06
N PRO A 54 3.42 -20.66 -10.27
CA PRO A 54 2.10 -20.22 -9.82
C PRO A 54 2.05 -20.16 -8.29
N PRO A 55 1.25 -19.22 -7.71
CA PRO A 55 1.03 -19.17 -6.29
C PRO A 55 0.45 -20.49 -5.76
N ALA A 56 1.06 -21.00 -4.69
CA ALA A 56 0.62 -22.20 -3.98
C ALA A 56 0.84 -21.98 -2.48
N LEU A 57 0.06 -22.68 -1.67
CA LEU A 57 0.29 -22.74 -0.22
C LEU A 57 1.60 -23.46 0.06
N SER A 58 2.37 -22.97 1.02
CA SER A 58 3.61 -23.63 1.50
C SER A 58 3.30 -24.92 2.26
N ASP A 59 2.10 -24.98 2.88
CA ASP A 59 1.54 -26.14 3.57
C ASP A 59 0.06 -26.25 3.23
N ALA A 60 -0.41 -27.46 2.88
CA ALA A 60 -1.79 -27.70 2.52
C ALA A 60 -2.79 -27.36 3.62
N GLN A 61 -2.35 -27.26 4.88
CA GLN A 61 -3.15 -26.90 6.03
C GLN A 61 -3.11 -25.40 6.37
N SER A 62 -2.25 -24.62 5.70
CA SER A 62 -2.21 -23.16 5.84
C SER A 62 -3.40 -22.52 5.14
N TRP A 63 -3.61 -21.24 5.37
CA TRP A 63 -4.64 -20.42 4.73
C TRP A 63 -4.13 -18.99 4.51
N THR A 64 -4.78 -18.26 3.63
CA THR A 64 -4.31 -16.95 3.17
C THR A 64 -5.27 -15.84 3.54
N MET A 65 -4.72 -14.73 4.02
CA MET A 65 -5.35 -13.41 4.07
C MET A 65 -4.69 -12.53 2.99
N VAL A 66 -5.50 -11.87 2.16
CA VAL A 66 -4.99 -10.98 1.11
C VAL A 66 -5.10 -9.53 1.57
N VAL A 67 -4.01 -8.76 1.41
CA VAL A 67 -4.02 -7.31 1.60
C VAL A 67 -3.99 -6.65 0.22
N VAL A 68 -5.02 -5.86 -0.05
CA VAL A 68 -5.13 -5.01 -1.24
C VAL A 68 -4.66 -3.62 -0.85
N PRO A 69 -3.63 -3.07 -1.54
CA PRO A 69 -3.13 -1.72 -1.27
C PRO A 69 -4.14 -0.66 -1.71
N ASP A 70 -3.77 0.61 -1.51
CA ASP A 70 -4.56 1.77 -1.89
C ASP A 70 -4.97 1.71 -3.36
N THR A 71 -6.27 1.76 -3.63
CA THR A 71 -6.84 1.54 -4.98
C THR A 71 -7.17 2.83 -5.73
N GLN A 72 -6.90 3.98 -5.13
CA GLN A 72 -7.25 5.28 -5.67
C GLN A 72 -6.74 5.52 -7.10
N ALA A 73 -5.53 5.11 -7.41
CA ALA A 73 -4.96 5.32 -8.73
C ALA A 73 -5.57 4.39 -9.82
N TYR A 74 -6.16 3.27 -9.42
CA TYR A 74 -6.98 2.45 -10.33
C TYR A 74 -8.34 3.09 -10.58
N SER A 75 -9.01 3.59 -9.53
CA SER A 75 -10.35 4.21 -9.64
C SER A 75 -10.31 5.59 -10.28
N ALA A 76 -9.22 6.35 -10.12
CA ALA A 76 -9.05 7.68 -10.70
C ALA A 76 -9.12 7.70 -12.23
N ARG A 77 -8.74 6.60 -12.88
CA ARG A 77 -8.66 6.50 -14.35
C ARG A 77 -9.41 5.29 -14.86
N ALA A 78 -10.39 5.51 -15.74
CA ALA A 78 -11.18 4.43 -16.33
C ALA A 78 -10.30 3.35 -17.01
N THR A 79 -9.15 3.74 -17.59
CA THR A 79 -8.18 2.83 -18.21
C THR A 79 -7.55 1.85 -17.25
N ASN A 80 -7.44 2.20 -15.96
CA ASN A 80 -6.80 1.39 -14.94
C ASN A 80 -7.78 0.42 -14.24
N ASN A 81 -9.08 0.64 -14.36
CA ASN A 81 -10.09 -0.22 -13.74
C ASN A 81 -9.98 -1.70 -14.16
N GLY A 82 -9.48 -1.98 -15.38
CA GLY A 82 -9.25 -3.34 -15.84
C GLY A 82 -8.22 -4.11 -15.04
N ILE A 83 -7.20 -3.43 -14.50
CA ILE A 83 -6.19 -4.05 -13.64
C ILE A 83 -6.82 -4.44 -12.29
N LEU A 84 -7.62 -3.55 -11.71
CA LEU A 84 -8.34 -3.83 -10.48
C LEU A 84 -9.33 -5.01 -10.64
N ASP A 85 -10.03 -5.06 -11.79
CA ASP A 85 -10.92 -6.18 -12.13
C ASP A 85 -10.16 -7.51 -12.25
N MET A 86 -8.96 -7.48 -12.83
CA MET A 86 -8.07 -8.63 -12.93
C MET A 86 -7.60 -9.10 -11.55
N MET A 87 -7.22 -8.19 -10.64
CA MET A 87 -6.84 -8.52 -9.27
C MET A 87 -7.98 -9.26 -8.54
N PHE A 88 -9.19 -8.73 -8.62
CA PHE A 88 -10.35 -9.34 -7.94
C PHE A 88 -10.76 -10.67 -8.58
N SER A 89 -10.75 -10.76 -9.91
CA SER A 89 -11.01 -12.01 -10.63
C SER A 89 -10.00 -13.10 -10.26
N TRP A 90 -8.72 -12.72 -10.14
CA TRP A 90 -7.67 -13.65 -9.73
C TRP A 90 -7.89 -14.16 -8.30
N MET A 91 -8.25 -13.28 -7.35
CA MET A 91 -8.54 -13.70 -5.97
C MET A 91 -9.70 -14.71 -5.92
N VAL A 92 -10.79 -14.45 -6.64
CA VAL A 92 -11.95 -15.38 -6.72
C VAL A 92 -11.53 -16.71 -7.33
N SER A 93 -10.78 -16.68 -8.42
CA SER A 93 -10.33 -17.91 -9.12
C SER A 93 -9.38 -18.76 -8.25
N ASN A 94 -8.63 -18.14 -7.36
CA ASN A 94 -7.65 -18.82 -6.50
C ASN A 94 -8.13 -19.02 -5.05
N ARG A 95 -9.40 -18.66 -4.74
CA ARG A 95 -9.89 -18.71 -3.37
C ARG A 95 -9.76 -20.09 -2.71
N THR A 96 -10.00 -21.15 -3.47
CA THR A 96 -9.91 -22.53 -2.96
C THR A 96 -8.45 -23.01 -2.91
N THR A 97 -7.69 -22.78 -3.99
CA THR A 97 -6.29 -23.21 -4.11
C THR A 97 -5.40 -22.60 -3.04
N LEU A 98 -5.59 -21.32 -2.75
CA LEU A 98 -4.84 -20.58 -1.73
C LEU A 98 -5.59 -20.50 -0.39
N ARG A 99 -6.76 -21.11 -0.26
CA ARG A 99 -7.63 -21.01 0.93
C ARG A 99 -7.72 -19.56 1.41
N ILE A 100 -8.16 -18.65 0.50
CA ILE A 100 -8.33 -17.23 0.83
C ILE A 100 -9.58 -17.09 1.70
N GLU A 101 -9.39 -16.72 2.96
CA GLU A 101 -10.46 -16.63 3.96
C GLU A 101 -10.85 -15.16 4.26
N GLN A 102 -9.98 -14.19 3.95
CA GLN A 102 -10.24 -12.79 4.22
C GLN A 102 -9.46 -11.90 3.25
N VAL A 103 -10.08 -10.78 2.84
CA VAL A 103 -9.43 -9.72 2.07
C VAL A 103 -9.49 -8.41 2.87
N LEU A 104 -8.36 -7.74 3.03
CA LEU A 104 -8.24 -6.45 3.73
C LEU A 104 -7.85 -5.36 2.72
N PHE A 105 -8.57 -4.24 2.73
CA PHE A 105 -8.26 -3.06 1.91
C PHE A 105 -7.73 -1.94 2.78
N THR A 106 -6.60 -1.37 2.41
CA THR A 106 -5.87 -0.40 3.24
C THR A 106 -6.39 1.04 3.16
N GLY A 107 -7.48 1.29 2.43
CA GLY A 107 -8.08 2.62 2.28
C GLY A 107 -7.71 3.29 0.96
N ASP A 108 -8.00 4.59 0.85
CA ASP A 108 -7.85 5.35 -0.38
C ASP A 108 -8.49 4.62 -1.57
N LEU A 109 -9.80 4.31 -1.42
CA LEU A 109 -10.57 3.55 -2.40
C LEU A 109 -10.78 4.34 -3.70
N VAL A 110 -10.85 5.65 -3.57
CA VAL A 110 -10.94 6.63 -4.66
C VAL A 110 -9.87 7.71 -4.49
N ASP A 111 -9.51 8.38 -5.59
CA ASP A 111 -8.51 9.45 -5.54
C ASP A 111 -9.06 10.77 -4.97
N GLN A 112 -10.36 11.00 -5.09
CA GLN A 112 -11.03 12.16 -4.52
C GLN A 112 -12.49 11.85 -4.23
N ASN A 113 -12.90 12.11 -2.99
CA ASN A 113 -14.24 11.75 -2.54
C ASN A 113 -15.36 12.59 -3.19
N ASP A 114 -15.20 13.93 -3.28
CA ASP A 114 -16.28 14.84 -3.69
C ASP A 114 -15.79 15.95 -4.63
N ARG A 115 -15.38 15.57 -5.84
CA ARG A 115 -14.95 16.51 -6.87
C ARG A 115 -15.80 16.38 -8.14
N PHE A 116 -16.43 17.46 -8.53
CA PHE A 116 -17.31 17.50 -9.68
C PHE A 116 -16.62 17.71 -11.03
N GLN A 117 -15.40 18.24 -11.02
CA GLN A 117 -14.66 18.51 -12.26
C GLN A 117 -13.59 17.45 -12.50
N SER A 118 -13.63 16.82 -13.67
CA SER A 118 -12.51 16.04 -14.15
C SER A 118 -11.33 16.95 -14.47
N ASN A 119 -10.14 16.51 -14.18
CA ASN A 119 -8.96 17.03 -14.86
C ASN A 119 -8.65 16.15 -16.09
N ARG A 120 -7.71 16.56 -16.94
CA ARG A 120 -7.40 15.86 -18.21
C ARG A 120 -7.06 14.37 -18.07
N ARG A 121 -6.86 13.86 -16.84
CA ARG A 121 -6.36 12.51 -16.58
C ARG A 121 -7.20 11.70 -15.57
N MET A 122 -8.15 12.34 -14.91
CA MET A 122 -8.93 11.71 -13.83
C MET A 122 -10.42 11.91 -14.09
N THR A 123 -11.21 10.91 -13.78
CA THR A 123 -12.67 11.00 -13.81
C THR A 123 -13.20 11.80 -12.61
N VAL A 124 -14.45 12.25 -12.67
CA VAL A 124 -15.12 12.87 -11.53
C VAL A 124 -15.31 11.87 -10.39
N SER A 125 -15.39 12.34 -9.15
CA SER A 125 -15.47 11.48 -7.97
C SER A 125 -16.61 10.48 -8.00
N GLU A 126 -17.79 10.88 -8.46
CA GLU A 126 -18.93 9.96 -8.57
C GLU A 126 -18.63 8.75 -9.48
N GLU A 127 -17.94 8.97 -10.59
CA GLU A 127 -17.54 7.88 -11.49
C GLU A 127 -16.43 6.99 -10.89
N GLN A 128 -15.54 7.57 -10.07
CA GLN A 128 -14.55 6.80 -9.33
C GLN A 128 -15.23 5.86 -8.34
N TRP A 129 -16.15 6.37 -7.52
CA TRP A 129 -16.92 5.57 -6.56
C TRP A 129 -17.77 4.49 -7.25
N LYS A 130 -18.47 4.85 -8.33
CA LYS A 130 -19.24 3.89 -9.13
C LYS A 130 -18.33 2.82 -9.75
N GLY A 131 -17.19 3.22 -10.29
CA GLY A 131 -16.20 2.33 -10.90
C GLY A 131 -15.67 1.32 -9.90
N PHE A 132 -15.16 1.80 -8.77
CA PHE A 132 -14.65 0.93 -7.70
C PHE A 132 -15.76 0.02 -7.16
N SER A 133 -16.94 0.58 -6.85
CA SER A 133 -18.09 -0.19 -6.36
C SER A 133 -18.53 -1.29 -7.33
N ARG A 134 -18.53 -1.01 -8.64
CA ARG A 134 -18.85 -2.01 -9.67
C ARG A 134 -17.81 -3.11 -9.74
N THR A 135 -16.52 -2.75 -9.68
CA THR A 135 -15.43 -3.71 -9.82
C THR A 135 -15.35 -4.64 -8.62
N ILE A 136 -15.44 -4.11 -7.38
CA ILE A 136 -15.38 -4.94 -6.17
C ILE A 136 -16.60 -5.89 -6.02
N LYS A 137 -17.67 -5.65 -6.77
CA LYS A 137 -18.82 -6.57 -6.81
C LYS A 137 -18.43 -8.02 -7.17
N ARG A 138 -17.29 -8.21 -7.84
CA ARG A 138 -16.75 -9.56 -8.09
C ARG A 138 -16.49 -10.36 -6.81
N LEU A 139 -16.21 -9.68 -5.71
CA LEU A 139 -15.96 -10.32 -4.43
C LEU A 139 -17.25 -10.55 -3.63
N ASP A 140 -18.36 -9.87 -3.99
CA ASP A 140 -19.64 -9.98 -3.25
C ASP A 140 -20.17 -11.41 -3.32
N GLY A 141 -20.29 -12.07 -2.17
CA GLY A 141 -20.75 -13.47 -2.06
C GLY A 141 -19.68 -14.52 -2.37
N GLU A 142 -18.49 -14.13 -2.87
CA GLU A 142 -17.39 -15.04 -3.22
C GLU A 142 -16.27 -15.03 -2.17
N LEU A 143 -15.90 -13.84 -1.67
CA LEU A 143 -14.90 -13.64 -0.63
C LEU A 143 -15.36 -12.57 0.37
N PRO A 144 -15.19 -12.78 1.68
CA PRO A 144 -15.39 -11.72 2.64
C PRO A 144 -14.26 -10.69 2.51
N TYR A 145 -14.62 -9.41 2.55
CA TYR A 145 -13.64 -8.32 2.54
C TYR A 145 -13.99 -7.27 3.59
N ILE A 146 -12.96 -6.66 4.15
CA ILE A 146 -13.06 -5.53 5.08
C ILE A 146 -12.36 -4.34 4.45
N LEU A 147 -13.05 -3.21 4.40
CA LEU A 147 -12.54 -1.95 3.89
C LEU A 147 -12.22 -1.04 5.07
N THR A 148 -11.10 -0.32 4.99
CA THR A 148 -10.95 0.95 5.72
C THR A 148 -11.06 2.12 4.76
N THR A 149 -11.14 3.33 5.29
CA THR A 149 -11.12 4.56 4.49
C THR A 149 -9.79 5.27 4.67
N GLY A 150 -9.25 5.82 3.57
CA GLY A 150 -8.05 6.65 3.58
C GLY A 150 -8.37 8.15 3.54
N ASN A 151 -7.34 8.98 3.43
CA ASN A 151 -7.50 10.44 3.39
C ASN A 151 -8.23 10.92 2.14
N HIS A 152 -8.07 10.24 1.01
CA HIS A 152 -8.73 10.58 -0.25
C HIS A 152 -10.23 10.22 -0.28
N ASP A 153 -10.67 9.36 0.64
CA ASP A 153 -12.08 8.98 0.78
C ASP A 153 -12.92 10.02 1.56
N TYR A 154 -12.32 11.15 1.96
CA TYR A 154 -12.94 12.22 2.75
C TYR A 154 -12.79 13.62 2.14
N GLY A 155 -13.77 14.47 2.42
CA GLY A 155 -13.75 15.87 2.03
C GLY A 155 -13.87 16.08 0.53
N HIS A 156 -13.35 17.19 0.05
CA HIS A 156 -13.39 17.53 -1.37
C HIS A 156 -12.24 16.86 -2.13
N ARG A 157 -11.05 16.86 -1.56
CA ARG A 157 -9.83 16.27 -2.13
C ARG A 157 -9.26 15.18 -1.25
N SER A 158 -8.88 15.56 -0.03
CA SER A 158 -8.08 14.72 0.84
C SER A 158 -8.20 15.17 2.31
N ALA A 159 -9.19 14.63 3.01
CA ALA A 159 -9.37 14.76 4.45
C ALA A 159 -9.55 16.22 4.96
N GLU A 160 -10.23 17.06 4.20
CA GLU A 160 -10.59 18.41 4.66
C GLU A 160 -11.70 18.39 5.71
N ASN A 161 -12.58 17.38 5.68
CA ASN A 161 -13.69 17.19 6.61
C ASN A 161 -14.12 15.71 6.63
N ARG A 162 -15.11 15.37 7.46
CA ARG A 162 -15.62 13.98 7.61
C ARG A 162 -16.70 13.57 6.59
N ASN A 163 -17.02 14.41 5.61
CA ASN A 163 -17.95 14.01 4.54
C ASN A 163 -17.30 12.90 3.71
N SER A 164 -18.04 11.82 3.47
CA SER A 164 -17.61 10.71 2.64
C SER A 164 -18.79 10.05 1.95
N PHE A 165 -18.64 9.69 0.68
CA PHE A 165 -19.63 8.88 -0.02
C PHE A 165 -19.45 7.37 0.26
N PHE A 166 -18.49 6.98 1.07
CA PHE A 166 -18.23 5.59 1.41
C PHE A 166 -19.50 4.84 1.82
N GLY A 167 -20.28 5.35 2.78
CA GLY A 167 -21.51 4.69 3.25
C GLY A 167 -22.61 4.55 2.20
N LYS A 168 -22.62 5.40 1.17
CA LYS A 168 -23.55 5.29 0.02
C LYS A 168 -23.24 4.08 -0.84
N TYR A 169 -21.96 3.78 -1.03
CA TYR A 169 -21.50 2.70 -1.91
C TYR A 169 -21.23 1.39 -1.17
N PHE A 170 -20.99 1.45 0.14
CA PHE A 170 -20.67 0.32 1.00
C PHE A 170 -21.61 0.27 2.22
N PRO A 171 -22.90 -0.02 2.01
CA PRO A 171 -23.82 -0.30 3.12
C PRO A 171 -23.40 -1.57 3.84
N THR A 172 -23.85 -1.74 5.09
CA THR A 172 -23.44 -2.84 5.98
C THR A 172 -23.83 -4.23 5.50
N ASP A 173 -24.79 -4.32 4.60
CA ASP A 173 -25.35 -5.57 4.05
C ASP A 173 -24.86 -5.88 2.62
N ARG A 174 -23.99 -5.05 2.06
CA ARG A 174 -23.55 -5.17 0.66
C ARG A 174 -22.97 -6.56 0.34
N ASN A 175 -21.97 -7.02 1.10
CA ASN A 175 -21.40 -8.34 0.93
C ASN A 175 -21.97 -9.29 2.01
N PRO A 176 -22.74 -10.33 1.64
CA PRO A 176 -23.36 -11.22 2.60
C PRO A 176 -22.35 -12.00 3.45
N LEU A 177 -21.13 -12.24 2.94
CA LEU A 177 -20.07 -12.91 3.70
C LEU A 177 -19.50 -11.97 4.78
N THR A 178 -19.16 -10.74 4.41
CA THR A 178 -18.72 -9.71 5.36
C THR A 178 -19.81 -9.38 6.38
N ARG A 179 -21.08 -9.33 5.95
CA ARG A 179 -22.20 -9.06 6.86
C ARG A 179 -22.33 -10.10 7.97
N ARG A 180 -22.03 -11.38 7.68
CA ARG A 180 -22.03 -12.45 8.70
C ARG A 180 -20.91 -12.30 9.73
N GLN A 181 -19.82 -11.66 9.36
CA GLN A 181 -18.67 -11.39 10.23
C GLN A 181 -18.85 -10.11 11.06
N LEU A 182 -19.70 -9.18 10.59
CA LEU A 182 -19.89 -7.86 11.23
C LEU A 182 -20.52 -8.02 12.61
N ILE A 183 -19.83 -7.49 13.63
CA ILE A 183 -20.26 -7.47 15.03
C ILE A 183 -21.03 -6.18 15.31
N GLU A 184 -20.36 -5.03 15.11
CA GLU A 184 -20.94 -3.72 15.34
C GLU A 184 -20.20 -2.64 14.53
N CYS A 185 -20.85 -1.50 14.34
CA CYS A 185 -20.30 -0.29 13.78
C CYS A 185 -20.35 0.84 14.80
N ALA A 186 -19.29 1.64 14.90
CA ALA A 186 -19.39 2.93 15.58
C ALA A 186 -20.17 3.92 14.70
N PRO A 187 -20.88 4.89 15.29
CA PRO A 187 -21.43 6.01 14.55
C PRO A 187 -20.29 6.86 13.95
N ASN A 188 -20.49 7.35 12.75
CA ASN A 188 -19.59 8.31 12.12
C ASN A 188 -19.81 9.73 12.68
N ALA A 189 -19.15 10.75 12.11
CA ALA A 189 -19.27 12.13 12.55
C ALA A 189 -20.70 12.74 12.38
N PHE A 190 -21.64 12.00 11.79
CA PHE A 190 -23.03 12.39 11.58
C PHE A 190 -24.00 11.47 12.34
N ASP A 191 -23.51 10.75 13.36
CA ASP A 191 -24.28 9.79 14.18
C ASP A 191 -24.91 8.65 13.37
N ILE A 192 -24.32 8.30 12.22
CA ILE A 192 -24.77 7.20 11.37
C ILE A 192 -23.82 6.01 11.53
N ALA A 193 -24.34 4.84 11.88
CA ALA A 193 -23.57 3.60 11.92
C ALA A 193 -23.16 3.19 10.50
N THR A 194 -21.85 3.17 10.23
CA THR A 194 -21.28 2.83 8.93
C THR A 194 -20.07 1.92 9.09
N LEU A 195 -19.62 1.30 8.00
CA LEU A 195 -18.40 0.48 8.00
C LEU A 195 -17.10 1.29 8.13
N GLN A 196 -17.15 2.62 8.27
CA GLN A 196 -15.97 3.48 8.46
C GLN A 196 -15.19 3.12 9.74
N ASN A 197 -15.93 2.83 10.83
CA ASN A 197 -15.39 2.24 12.05
C ASN A 197 -16.23 1.01 12.39
N ALA A 198 -15.70 -0.19 12.19
CA ALA A 198 -16.46 -1.42 12.32
C ALA A 198 -15.61 -2.56 12.87
N ALA A 199 -16.25 -3.48 13.59
CA ALA A 199 -15.63 -4.66 14.15
C ALA A 199 -16.23 -5.93 13.55
N TYR A 200 -15.36 -6.90 13.27
CA TYR A 200 -15.70 -8.15 12.59
C TYR A 200 -15.10 -9.34 13.35
N GLU A 201 -15.82 -10.46 13.34
CA GLU A 201 -15.35 -11.73 13.89
C GLU A 201 -15.42 -12.81 12.81
N PHE A 202 -14.36 -13.59 12.67
CA PHE A 202 -14.38 -14.80 11.87
C PHE A 202 -13.51 -15.90 12.51
N THR A 203 -13.73 -17.13 12.09
CA THR A 203 -12.94 -18.29 12.52
C THR A 203 -12.08 -18.76 11.36
N ALA A 204 -10.78 -18.90 11.57
CA ALA A 204 -9.86 -19.48 10.60
C ALA A 204 -10.27 -20.94 10.28
N PRO A 205 -10.01 -21.45 9.06
CA PRO A 205 -10.35 -22.80 8.68
C PRO A 205 -9.55 -23.84 9.46
N HIS A 206 -10.11 -25.05 9.55
CA HIS A 206 -9.39 -26.21 10.12
C HIS A 206 -8.05 -26.43 9.37
N PRO A 207 -6.94 -26.74 10.07
CA PRO A 207 -6.82 -27.04 11.50
C PRO A 207 -6.56 -25.83 12.41
N ASP A 208 -6.40 -24.61 11.89
CA ASP A 208 -6.09 -23.43 12.70
C ASP A 208 -7.19 -23.17 13.74
N ASN A 209 -8.45 -23.04 13.31
CA ASN A 209 -9.64 -22.81 14.15
C ASN A 209 -9.53 -21.60 15.11
N ARG A 210 -8.50 -20.74 14.97
CA ARG A 210 -8.41 -19.50 15.76
C ARG A 210 -9.54 -18.57 15.38
N LYS A 211 -10.06 -17.87 16.38
CA LYS A 211 -10.98 -16.77 16.18
C LYS A 211 -10.21 -15.48 15.99
N PHE A 212 -10.63 -14.72 15.01
CA PHE A 212 -10.05 -13.42 14.66
C PHE A 212 -11.06 -12.32 14.99
N LEU A 213 -10.55 -11.22 15.55
CA LEU A 213 -11.25 -9.94 15.69
C LEU A 213 -10.56 -8.94 14.77
N VAL A 214 -11.26 -8.41 13.78
CA VAL A 214 -10.73 -7.30 12.95
C VAL A 214 -11.47 -6.03 13.31
N ILE A 215 -10.72 -4.99 13.68
CA ILE A 215 -11.24 -3.65 13.94
C ILE A 215 -10.75 -2.74 12.81
N SER A 216 -11.67 -2.33 11.94
CA SER A 216 -11.40 -1.34 10.90
C SER A 216 -11.62 0.07 11.46
N LEU A 217 -10.65 0.95 11.26
CA LEU A 217 -10.68 2.33 11.72
C LEU A 217 -10.58 3.28 10.53
N GLN A 218 -11.44 4.26 10.48
CA GLN A 218 -11.39 5.36 9.49
C GLN A 218 -10.05 6.09 9.50
N PHE A 219 -9.73 6.84 8.44
CA PHE A 219 -8.59 7.75 8.42
C PHE A 219 -8.66 8.76 9.55
N ALA A 220 -7.51 9.00 10.21
CA ALA A 220 -7.39 9.94 11.33
C ALA A 220 -8.48 9.72 12.41
N PRO A 221 -8.59 8.50 12.99
CA PRO A 221 -9.63 8.19 13.96
C PRO A 221 -9.52 9.14 15.17
N THR A 222 -10.68 9.56 15.69
CA THR A 222 -10.75 10.43 16.88
C THR A 222 -10.46 9.64 18.15
N ASP A 223 -10.28 10.33 19.26
CA ASP A 223 -10.15 9.67 20.58
C ASP A 223 -11.40 8.87 20.93
N GLN A 224 -12.58 9.32 20.50
CA GLN A 224 -13.83 8.60 20.68
C GLN A 224 -13.86 7.29 19.89
N ASP A 225 -13.39 7.31 18.61
CA ASP A 225 -13.27 6.12 17.78
C ASP A 225 -12.32 5.10 18.42
N LEU A 226 -11.17 5.57 18.93
CA LEU A 226 -10.19 4.70 19.60
C LEU A 226 -10.71 4.15 20.93
N ALA A 227 -11.46 4.94 21.70
CA ALA A 227 -12.11 4.47 22.92
C ALA A 227 -13.17 3.40 22.64
N TRP A 228 -13.98 3.59 21.56
CA TRP A 228 -14.90 2.55 21.08
C TRP A 228 -14.15 1.28 20.67
N ALA A 229 -13.13 1.39 19.85
CA ALA A 229 -12.33 0.24 19.38
C ALA A 229 -11.69 -0.52 20.55
N LYS A 230 -11.18 0.22 21.56
CA LYS A 230 -10.64 -0.37 22.77
C LYS A 230 -11.71 -1.10 23.58
N LYS A 231 -12.89 -0.51 23.73
CA LYS A 231 -14.03 -1.18 24.40
C LYS A 231 -14.41 -2.48 23.72
N VAL A 232 -14.38 -2.52 22.36
CA VAL A 232 -14.58 -3.76 21.59
C VAL A 232 -13.46 -4.75 21.90
N ALA A 233 -12.19 -4.36 21.78
CA ALA A 233 -11.05 -5.24 22.01
C ALA A 233 -11.01 -5.80 23.44
N ASP A 234 -11.37 -5.01 24.44
CA ASP A 234 -11.37 -5.38 25.86
C ASP A 234 -12.59 -6.23 26.26
N ASN A 235 -13.57 -6.42 25.38
CA ASN A 235 -14.73 -7.26 25.71
C ASN A 235 -14.24 -8.68 26.01
N PRO A 236 -14.61 -9.27 27.17
CA PRO A 236 -14.19 -10.62 27.58
C PRO A 236 -14.46 -11.70 26.51
N ARG A 237 -15.50 -11.53 25.68
CA ARG A 237 -15.79 -12.40 24.55
C ARG A 237 -14.59 -12.53 23.61
N PHE A 238 -13.80 -11.47 23.42
CA PHE A 238 -12.69 -11.40 22.48
C PHE A 238 -11.31 -11.57 23.10
N ALA A 239 -11.22 -11.87 24.41
CA ALA A 239 -9.95 -11.97 25.14
C ALA A 239 -8.95 -12.96 24.51
N ASN A 240 -9.44 -14.02 23.88
CA ASN A 240 -8.64 -15.06 23.24
C ASN A 240 -8.63 -14.97 21.70
N HIS A 241 -9.20 -13.90 21.12
CA HIS A 241 -9.15 -13.70 19.67
C HIS A 241 -7.79 -13.16 19.24
N PHE A 242 -7.44 -13.48 18.01
CA PHE A 242 -6.33 -12.85 17.32
C PHE A 242 -6.82 -11.49 16.77
N GLY A 243 -6.46 -10.41 17.44
CA GLY A 243 -6.92 -9.07 17.07
C GLY A 243 -6.07 -8.46 15.97
N ILE A 244 -6.73 -7.90 14.96
CA ILE A 244 -6.12 -7.13 13.86
C ILE A 244 -6.75 -5.74 13.86
N VAL A 245 -5.92 -4.69 13.81
CA VAL A 245 -6.34 -3.33 13.49
C VAL A 245 -6.05 -3.09 12.02
N LEU A 246 -7.08 -2.75 11.26
CA LEU A 246 -7.00 -2.30 9.88
C LEU A 246 -7.22 -0.79 9.86
N THR A 247 -6.25 -0.04 9.37
CA THR A 247 -6.33 1.42 9.28
C THR A 247 -5.56 1.91 8.06
N HIS A 248 -5.62 3.20 7.73
CA HIS A 248 -4.96 3.71 6.53
C HIS A 248 -3.55 4.23 6.81
N SER A 249 -3.41 5.25 7.67
CA SER A 249 -2.13 5.90 7.98
C SER A 249 -1.64 5.46 9.36
N TYR A 250 -0.53 4.70 9.41
CA TYR A 250 -0.03 4.17 10.67
C TYR A 250 1.50 4.04 10.72
N LEU A 251 2.11 3.33 9.76
CA LEU A 251 3.56 3.04 9.74
C LEU A 251 4.22 3.79 8.59
N ALA A 252 5.33 4.49 8.85
CA ALA A 252 6.15 5.13 7.84
C ALA A 252 7.11 4.13 7.19
N TRP A 253 7.70 4.48 6.04
CA TRP A 253 8.70 3.64 5.35
C TRP A 253 10.00 3.42 6.15
N THR A 254 10.24 4.24 7.20
CA THR A 254 11.34 4.08 8.17
C THR A 254 11.08 2.96 9.17
N CYS A 255 9.94 2.27 9.07
CA CYS A 255 9.43 1.30 10.03
C CYS A 255 9.07 1.91 11.41
N GLU A 256 8.98 3.23 11.49
CA GLU A 256 8.49 3.96 12.66
C GLU A 256 7.01 4.30 12.51
N ARG A 257 6.28 4.41 13.61
CA ARG A 257 4.90 4.88 13.57
C ARG A 257 4.84 6.36 13.24
N ILE A 258 3.89 6.73 12.36
CA ILE A 258 3.66 8.12 11.98
C ILE A 258 3.20 8.90 13.22
N GLN A 259 3.98 9.92 13.59
CA GLN A 259 3.70 10.73 14.78
C GLN A 259 2.59 11.75 14.54
N GLN A 260 2.59 12.34 13.35
CA GLN A 260 1.70 13.42 12.98
C GLN A 260 1.46 13.44 11.47
N GLU A 261 0.28 13.90 11.07
CA GLU A 261 -0.09 14.14 9.68
C GLU A 261 -0.53 15.60 9.49
N ASN A 262 -0.35 16.11 8.28
CA ASN A 262 -0.68 17.51 7.98
C ASN A 262 -2.11 17.74 7.45
N TYR A 263 -2.94 16.71 7.43
CA TYR A 263 -4.34 16.82 7.00
C TYR A 263 -5.18 17.60 8.02
N LEU A 264 -6.24 18.25 7.54
CA LEU A 264 -7.14 19.02 8.42
C LEU A 264 -7.81 18.12 9.45
N LEU A 265 -8.17 16.89 9.11
CA LEU A 265 -8.73 15.94 10.07
C LEU A 265 -7.79 15.61 11.22
N ASN A 266 -6.48 15.47 10.96
CA ASN A 266 -5.49 15.25 12.02
C ASN A 266 -5.33 16.50 12.91
N LYS A 267 -5.31 17.70 12.29
CA LYS A 267 -5.27 18.98 13.03
C LYS A 267 -6.52 19.22 13.87
N ALA A 268 -7.66 18.63 13.47
CA ALA A 268 -8.91 18.67 14.23
C ALA A 268 -9.03 17.55 15.30
N GLY A 269 -7.93 16.95 15.70
CA GLY A 269 -7.88 15.93 16.78
C GLY A 269 -7.90 14.47 16.28
N GLY A 270 -7.71 14.21 15.00
CA GLY A 270 -7.54 12.86 14.48
C GLY A 270 -6.16 12.28 14.81
N ASN A 271 -6.11 11.02 15.19
CA ASN A 271 -4.88 10.33 15.55
C ASN A 271 -4.13 9.82 14.32
N ALA A 272 -2.80 9.93 14.35
CA ALA A 272 -1.87 9.23 13.48
C ALA A 272 -1.39 7.92 14.14
N GLY A 273 -0.48 7.20 13.50
CA GLY A 273 -0.05 5.87 13.90
C GLY A 273 0.38 5.72 15.35
N GLU A 274 1.17 6.66 15.87
CA GLU A 274 1.60 6.60 17.28
C GLU A 274 0.43 6.81 18.26
N GLY A 275 -0.51 7.69 17.92
CA GLY A 275 -1.72 7.89 18.72
C GLY A 275 -2.59 6.62 18.75
N ILE A 276 -2.77 5.96 17.60
CA ILE A 276 -3.49 4.68 17.48
C ILE A 276 -2.78 3.60 18.30
N PHE A 277 -1.45 3.52 18.22
CA PHE A 277 -0.68 2.56 19.00
C PHE A 277 -0.88 2.75 20.49
N ARG A 278 -0.63 3.95 21.01
CA ARG A 278 -0.69 4.21 22.45
C ARG A 278 -2.09 4.07 23.04
N LYS A 279 -3.13 4.47 22.30
CA LYS A 279 -4.50 4.52 22.82
C LYS A 279 -5.28 3.22 22.58
N LEU A 280 -4.87 2.40 21.60
CA LEU A 280 -5.57 1.16 21.26
C LEU A 280 -4.65 -0.05 21.23
N VAL A 281 -3.62 -0.06 20.36
CA VAL A 281 -2.87 -1.29 20.04
C VAL A 281 -2.05 -1.77 21.25
N TYR A 282 -1.35 -0.85 21.92
CA TYR A 282 -0.52 -1.19 23.08
C TYR A 282 -1.36 -1.70 24.25
N PRO A 283 -2.42 -1.01 24.72
CA PRO A 283 -3.17 -1.44 25.90
C PRO A 283 -4.14 -2.62 25.63
N ALA A 284 -4.43 -2.96 24.38
CA ALA A 284 -5.32 -4.08 24.03
C ALA A 284 -4.54 -5.41 23.94
N LYS A 285 -4.72 -6.28 24.95
CA LYS A 285 -3.94 -7.53 25.13
C LYS A 285 -4.11 -8.55 24.01
N ASN A 286 -5.17 -8.48 23.23
CA ASN A 286 -5.50 -9.39 22.13
C ASN A 286 -5.09 -8.85 20.75
N ILE A 287 -4.72 -7.57 20.60
CA ILE A 287 -4.26 -7.05 19.31
C ILE A 287 -2.86 -7.58 19.02
N ARG A 288 -2.72 -8.23 17.87
CA ARG A 288 -1.51 -8.95 17.44
C ARG A 288 -0.99 -8.49 16.08
N MET A 289 -1.79 -7.72 15.33
CA MET A 289 -1.40 -7.23 14.01
C MET A 289 -2.02 -5.87 13.73
N VAL A 290 -1.29 -5.01 13.02
CA VAL A 290 -1.80 -3.78 12.38
C VAL A 290 -1.46 -3.85 10.90
N VAL A 291 -2.45 -3.57 10.05
CA VAL A 291 -2.30 -3.50 8.60
C VAL A 291 -2.72 -2.10 8.14
N CYS A 292 -1.87 -1.47 7.33
CA CYS A 292 -2.11 -0.12 6.82
C CYS A 292 -1.56 0.06 5.39
N GLY A 293 -1.87 1.22 4.77
CA GLY A 293 -1.39 1.65 3.45
C GLY A 293 -0.71 3.02 3.51
N HIS A 294 -1.24 3.98 2.76
CA HIS A 294 -0.93 5.41 2.76
C HIS A 294 0.44 5.82 2.20
N ILE A 295 1.52 5.26 2.74
CA ILE A 295 2.88 5.64 2.34
C ILE A 295 3.16 5.23 0.89
N ALA A 296 3.66 6.16 0.08
CA ALA A 296 4.08 5.86 -1.29
C ALA A 296 5.03 6.93 -1.84
N LYS A 297 5.86 6.54 -2.81
CA LYS A 297 6.64 7.44 -3.64
C LYS A 297 6.73 6.87 -5.05
N PRO A 298 6.71 7.73 -6.10
CA PRO A 298 6.75 7.27 -7.48
C PRO A 298 7.89 6.29 -7.77
N ASP A 299 7.51 5.11 -8.24
CA ASP A 299 8.40 4.02 -8.65
C ASP A 299 9.48 3.62 -7.62
N ASP A 300 9.19 3.85 -6.33
CA ASP A 300 10.09 3.56 -5.21
C ASP A 300 9.44 2.57 -4.24
N TRP A 301 9.78 1.29 -4.37
CA TRP A 301 9.26 0.22 -3.53
C TRP A 301 9.55 0.42 -2.03
N GLU A 302 10.74 0.95 -1.71
CA GLU A 302 11.15 1.14 -0.31
C GLU A 302 10.29 2.16 0.42
N LYS A 303 9.64 3.07 -0.33
CA LYS A 303 8.79 4.12 0.22
C LYS A 303 7.30 3.77 0.25
N GLY A 304 6.93 2.59 -0.27
CA GLY A 304 5.56 2.09 -0.27
C GLY A 304 5.30 0.95 0.71
N ILE A 305 6.36 0.39 1.32
CA ILE A 305 6.24 -0.78 2.19
C ILE A 305 7.05 -0.61 3.46
N ALA A 306 6.54 -1.14 4.58
CA ALA A 306 7.25 -1.20 5.85
C ALA A 306 6.76 -2.38 6.69
N PHE A 307 7.63 -2.90 7.54
CA PHE A 307 7.30 -3.93 8.51
C PHE A 307 8.07 -3.69 9.82
N ALA A 308 7.37 -3.76 10.94
CA ALA A 308 7.94 -3.65 12.27
C ALA A 308 7.29 -4.64 13.23
N MET A 309 8.04 -5.10 14.20
CA MET A 309 7.55 -5.90 15.31
C MET A 309 7.65 -5.11 16.60
N ASP A 310 6.60 -5.13 17.40
CA ASP A 310 6.55 -4.48 18.70
C ASP A 310 5.88 -5.42 19.71
N LYS A 311 5.66 -4.95 20.93
CA LYS A 311 4.93 -5.68 21.94
C LYS A 311 3.77 -4.83 22.48
N ASN A 312 2.65 -5.49 22.74
CA ASN A 312 1.57 -4.87 23.50
C ASN A 312 1.85 -4.92 25.02
N GLU A 313 1.01 -4.31 25.83
CA GLU A 313 1.13 -4.25 27.29
C GLU A 313 1.26 -5.64 27.94
N SER A 314 0.66 -6.68 27.36
CA SER A 314 0.78 -8.05 27.84
C SER A 314 2.07 -8.77 27.42
N GLY A 315 2.98 -8.08 26.74
CA GLY A 315 4.25 -8.64 26.25
C GLY A 315 4.13 -9.48 24.98
N LYS A 316 2.94 -9.62 24.40
CA LYS A 316 2.73 -10.36 23.15
C LYS A 316 3.19 -9.55 21.94
N SER A 317 3.77 -10.24 20.96
CA SER A 317 4.23 -9.61 19.71
C SER A 317 3.07 -9.03 18.90
N VAL A 318 3.27 -7.84 18.34
CA VAL A 318 2.38 -7.14 17.41
C VAL A 318 3.13 -6.88 16.11
N ALA A 319 2.72 -7.52 15.04
CA ALA A 319 3.22 -7.25 13.69
C ALA A 319 2.55 -5.99 13.14
N GLN A 320 3.33 -5.04 12.64
CA GLN A 320 2.85 -3.80 12.05
C GLN A 320 3.31 -3.74 10.60
N MET A 321 2.37 -3.64 9.67
CA MET A 321 2.65 -3.74 8.25
C MET A 321 2.02 -2.60 7.47
N ALA A 322 2.83 -1.87 6.70
CA ALA A 322 2.36 -0.97 5.65
C ALA A 322 2.63 -1.63 4.29
N PHE A 323 1.60 -1.62 3.44
CA PHE A 323 1.70 -2.14 2.08
C PHE A 323 0.91 -1.24 1.13
N ASN A 324 1.64 -0.46 0.32
CA ASN A 324 1.05 0.40 -0.70
C ASN A 324 1.93 0.43 -1.95
N THR A 325 1.34 0.10 -3.09
CA THR A 325 2.01 0.04 -4.38
C THR A 325 1.43 1.02 -5.39
N GLN A 326 0.48 1.88 -5.00
CA GLN A 326 -0.28 2.75 -5.90
C GLN A 326 0.57 3.63 -6.83
N ALA A 327 1.80 3.94 -6.44
CA ALA A 327 2.73 4.78 -7.20
C ALA A 327 3.81 3.99 -7.94
N ILE A 328 3.72 2.66 -7.97
CA ILE A 328 4.55 1.78 -8.80
C ILE A 328 3.91 1.66 -10.21
N GLY A 329 4.72 1.40 -11.22
CA GLY A 329 4.23 1.26 -12.61
C GLY A 329 3.95 2.58 -13.31
N GLY A 330 4.87 3.54 -13.19
CA GLY A 330 4.84 4.87 -13.82
C GLY A 330 4.42 6.01 -12.89
N GLY A 331 4.65 5.87 -11.61
CA GLY A 331 4.42 6.91 -10.59
C GLY A 331 2.94 7.28 -10.44
N TRP A 332 2.67 8.50 -9.96
CA TRP A 332 1.31 9.00 -9.72
C TRP A 332 0.42 9.07 -10.97
N SER A 333 1.02 9.05 -12.14
CA SER A 333 0.31 9.08 -13.42
C SER A 333 0.30 7.73 -14.13
N GLY A 334 0.84 6.71 -13.50
CA GLY A 334 0.97 5.36 -14.03
C GLY A 334 -0.32 4.56 -14.02
N ASN A 335 -0.16 3.25 -13.98
CA ASN A 335 -1.27 2.30 -14.11
C ASN A 335 -1.97 1.96 -12.77
N GLY A 336 -1.53 2.56 -11.69
CA GLY A 336 -2.16 2.41 -10.36
C GLY A 336 -1.46 1.40 -9.45
N GLY A 337 -0.31 0.85 -9.84
CA GLY A 337 0.46 -0.03 -8.97
C GLY A 337 0.65 -1.45 -9.49
N ASP A 338 0.64 -1.67 -10.81
CA ASP A 338 0.93 -2.96 -11.45
C ASP A 338 0.16 -4.17 -10.90
N GLY A 339 -0.98 -3.95 -10.26
CA GLY A 339 -1.84 -5.02 -9.73
C GLY A 339 -1.24 -5.83 -8.58
N TRP A 340 -0.32 -5.29 -7.79
CA TRP A 340 0.32 -5.99 -6.69
C TRP A 340 -0.63 -6.23 -5.50
N LEU A 341 -0.56 -7.45 -4.96
CA LEU A 341 -1.24 -7.92 -3.76
C LEU A 341 -0.21 -8.43 -2.76
N ARG A 342 -0.48 -8.25 -1.45
CA ARG A 342 0.24 -8.94 -0.39
C ARG A 342 -0.57 -10.15 0.07
N LEU A 343 0.05 -11.32 0.02
CA LEU A 343 -0.51 -12.57 0.49
C LEU A 343 0.11 -12.89 1.85
N LEU A 344 -0.71 -13.03 2.88
CA LEU A 344 -0.31 -13.43 4.23
C LEU A 344 -0.76 -14.88 4.45
N GLU A 345 0.14 -15.82 4.32
CA GLU A 345 -0.10 -17.24 4.57
C GLU A 345 0.11 -17.56 6.04
N PHE A 346 -0.97 -17.89 6.75
CA PHE A 346 -0.97 -18.30 8.14
C PHE A 346 -0.70 -19.79 8.24
N MET A 347 0.45 -20.14 8.86
CA MET A 347 0.91 -21.52 8.96
C MET A 347 0.13 -22.32 10.02
N PRO A 348 0.04 -23.65 9.89
CA PRO A 348 -0.71 -24.50 10.83
C PRO A 348 -0.12 -24.54 12.25
N ASP A 349 1.12 -24.08 12.45
CA ASP A 349 1.72 -23.93 13.78
C ASP A 349 1.07 -22.81 14.62
N ARG A 350 0.18 -22.00 14.02
CA ARG A 350 -0.55 -20.89 14.63
C ARG A 350 0.32 -19.74 15.13
N LYS A 351 1.58 -19.68 14.71
CA LYS A 351 2.57 -18.67 15.09
C LYS A 351 3.19 -17.99 13.88
N THR A 352 3.54 -18.77 12.88
CA THR A 352 4.26 -18.32 11.70
C THR A 352 3.30 -17.75 10.66
N VAL A 353 3.65 -16.61 10.11
CA VAL A 353 2.99 -15.99 8.95
C VAL A 353 4.05 -15.75 7.88
N LYS A 354 3.80 -16.22 6.66
CA LYS A 354 4.64 -15.96 5.51
C LYS A 354 3.99 -14.86 4.66
N ALA A 355 4.71 -13.78 4.46
CA ALA A 355 4.31 -12.67 3.61
C ALA A 355 4.97 -12.83 2.23
N THR A 356 4.16 -12.75 1.16
CA THR A 356 4.63 -12.75 -0.22
C THR A 356 3.91 -11.69 -1.02
N THR A 357 4.52 -11.19 -2.09
CA THR A 357 3.95 -10.13 -2.94
C THR A 357 3.84 -10.64 -4.37
N PHE A 358 2.62 -10.64 -4.88
CA PHE A 358 2.25 -11.20 -6.18
C PHE A 358 1.40 -10.22 -7.00
N SER A 359 1.64 -10.18 -8.32
CA SER A 359 0.87 -9.35 -9.26
C SER A 359 0.06 -10.21 -10.23
N PRO A 360 -1.26 -10.27 -10.09
CA PRO A 360 -2.15 -10.82 -11.11
C PRO A 360 -2.03 -10.13 -12.48
N PHE A 361 -1.64 -8.86 -12.51
CA PHE A 361 -1.45 -8.12 -13.76
C PHE A 361 -0.29 -8.70 -14.59
N PHE A 362 0.86 -8.89 -13.99
CA PHE A 362 2.00 -9.52 -14.68
C PHE A 362 1.75 -11.01 -14.97
N TYR A 363 1.04 -11.69 -14.10
CA TYR A 363 0.63 -13.08 -14.32
C TYR A 363 -0.23 -13.26 -15.59
N GLY A 364 -1.03 -12.27 -15.94
CA GLY A 364 -2.00 -12.36 -17.05
C GLY A 364 -1.42 -12.60 -18.45
N SER A 365 -0.09 -12.55 -18.63
CA SER A 365 0.57 -12.77 -19.92
C SER A 365 1.84 -13.62 -19.78
N THR A 366 2.06 -14.53 -20.72
CA THR A 366 3.28 -15.36 -20.79
C THR A 366 4.54 -14.53 -20.96
N SER A 367 4.46 -13.35 -21.56
CA SER A 367 5.59 -12.44 -21.73
C SER A 367 5.98 -11.69 -20.46
N THR A 368 5.10 -11.60 -19.46
CA THR A 368 5.32 -10.85 -18.21
C THR A 368 5.21 -11.70 -16.95
N ASN A 369 4.74 -12.95 -17.02
CA ASN A 369 4.49 -13.78 -15.84
C ASN A 369 5.75 -14.04 -14.98
N HIS A 370 6.94 -13.98 -15.56
CA HIS A 370 8.20 -14.05 -14.83
C HIS A 370 8.41 -12.85 -13.89
N MET A 371 7.67 -11.76 -14.06
CA MET A 371 7.67 -10.56 -13.21
C MET A 371 6.59 -10.61 -12.13
N ALA A 372 5.75 -11.65 -12.08
CA ALA A 372 4.58 -11.70 -11.21
C ALA A 372 4.91 -11.79 -9.71
N TRP A 373 6.13 -12.16 -9.36
CA TRP A 373 6.61 -12.25 -7.98
C TRP A 373 7.60 -11.13 -7.67
N LYS A 374 7.42 -10.46 -6.54
CA LYS A 374 8.40 -9.57 -5.95
C LYS A 374 9.08 -10.30 -4.78
N THR A 375 10.37 -10.65 -4.94
CA THR A 375 11.05 -11.64 -4.08
C THR A 375 12.15 -11.05 -3.17
N ASP A 376 12.34 -9.72 -3.18
CA ASP A 376 13.27 -9.10 -2.22
C ASP A 376 12.79 -9.25 -0.77
N GLU A 377 13.67 -9.06 0.18
CA GLU A 377 13.45 -9.29 1.61
C GLU A 377 12.30 -8.51 2.24
N ARG A 378 11.89 -7.38 1.65
CA ARG A 378 10.75 -6.58 2.11
C ARG A 378 9.42 -7.10 1.53
N ASN A 379 9.49 -7.88 0.47
CA ASN A 379 8.34 -8.38 -0.27
C ASN A 379 8.10 -9.87 -0.09
N GLN A 380 9.13 -10.64 0.31
CA GLN A 380 9.00 -12.04 0.65
C GLN A 380 9.76 -12.31 1.95
N PHE A 381 9.03 -12.52 3.04
CA PHE A 381 9.58 -12.75 4.37
C PHE A 381 8.65 -13.58 5.25
N THR A 382 9.17 -14.06 6.36
CA THR A 382 8.42 -14.81 7.37
C THR A 382 8.59 -14.12 8.72
N PHE A 383 7.53 -14.10 9.53
CA PHE A 383 7.59 -13.58 10.89
C PHE A 383 6.78 -14.45 11.85
N GLU A 384 7.14 -14.37 13.14
CA GLU A 384 6.48 -15.13 14.18
C GLU A 384 5.72 -14.23 15.16
N LEU A 385 4.53 -14.66 15.51
CA LEU A 385 3.65 -14.02 16.47
C LEU A 385 3.71 -14.81 17.80
N LYS A 386 4.62 -14.38 18.68
CA LYS A 386 4.84 -14.96 20.02
C LYS A 386 3.95 -14.33 21.06
#